data_2840220571e546bafcb27523ecb0654a
#
_entry.id   2840220571e546bafcb27523ecb0654a
#
_cell.length_a   1.000
_cell.length_b   1.000
_cell.length_c   1.000
_cell.angle_alpha   90.00
_cell.angle_beta   90.00
_cell.angle_gamma   90.00
#
_symmetry.space_group_name_H-M   'P 1'
#
loop_
_entity.id
_entity.type
_entity.pdbx_description
1 polymer ?
#
loop_
_entity_poly.entity_id
_entity_poly.type
_entity_poly.pdbx_seq_one_letter_code
_entity_poly.pdbx_strand_id
1 'polypeptide(L)'
;MDLLNAMPDSWMFRAKPFENSVGHFWGIVDTRDYMRARYDHVEALLKIKNRTAVQKALDHLLDMLRLNRSDNMGLRDLVPALYLRLGREQACYDFIKWWYTTAQDENYDSGNTDLPHLNIENADAFESLSTLKMRWADLPHRAMLCLLKWRLQCDLRTLKNASIAAGDKVPAELLNGIRSHMLSPAAQSNTALIRDVENGRDIEGHISQLGEQVDALFNALNDSNKHYWAAVVEPGSHLTARPPSYSIGTVSEMQVALAQTYDAWLETPGAIEWVDSKVVA
;
A
#
# COMPACT_ATOMS: atom_id res chain seq x y z
N MET A 1 3.56 -19.02 -21.02
CA MET A 1 2.55 -18.36 -21.87
C MET A 1 2.19 -19.17 -23.11
N ASP A 2 3.16 -19.66 -23.84
CA ASP A 2 2.91 -20.32 -25.14
C ASP A 2 2.03 -21.58 -25.04
N LEU A 3 2.21 -22.39 -24.00
CA LEU A 3 1.37 -23.58 -23.78
C LEU A 3 -0.11 -23.24 -23.54
N LEU A 4 -0.40 -22.21 -22.75
CA LEU A 4 -1.79 -21.77 -22.50
C LEU A 4 -2.44 -21.18 -23.76
N ASN A 5 -1.68 -20.42 -24.56
CA ASN A 5 -2.20 -19.86 -25.80
C ASN A 5 -2.38 -20.89 -26.91
N ALA A 6 -1.68 -22.04 -26.84
CA ALA A 6 -1.78 -23.14 -27.79
C ALA A 6 -2.95 -24.12 -27.46
N MET A 7 -3.61 -23.99 -26.30
CA MET A 7 -4.72 -24.85 -25.93
C MET A 7 -5.94 -24.59 -26.82
N PRO A 8 -6.61 -25.64 -27.31
CA PRO A 8 -7.79 -25.47 -28.16
C PRO A 8 -9.01 -24.98 -27.35
N ASP A 9 -9.94 -24.36 -28.03
CA ASP A 9 -11.22 -23.95 -27.45
C ASP A 9 -12.00 -25.17 -26.94
N SER A 10 -12.52 -25.06 -25.73
CA SER A 10 -13.40 -26.04 -25.13
C SER A 10 -14.53 -25.36 -24.36
N TRP A 11 -15.56 -26.09 -23.92
CA TRP A 11 -16.64 -25.57 -23.10
C TRP A 11 -16.16 -25.00 -21.74
N MET A 12 -14.97 -25.42 -21.25
CA MET A 12 -14.36 -24.96 -19.99
C MET A 12 -13.19 -24.00 -20.19
N PHE A 13 -12.67 -23.88 -21.39
CA PHE A 13 -11.47 -23.10 -21.69
C PHE A 13 -11.60 -22.37 -23.02
N ARG A 14 -11.47 -21.07 -23.01
CA ARG A 14 -11.39 -20.25 -24.24
C ARG A 14 -9.95 -20.23 -24.73
N ALA A 15 -9.74 -20.53 -26.01
CA ALA A 15 -8.43 -20.35 -26.64
C ALA A 15 -7.90 -18.93 -26.39
N LYS A 16 -6.59 -18.80 -26.28
CA LYS A 16 -5.91 -17.52 -26.01
C LYS A 16 -6.43 -16.81 -24.73
N PRO A 17 -6.29 -17.41 -23.55
CA PRO A 17 -6.87 -16.88 -22.31
C PRO A 17 -6.37 -15.47 -21.97
N PHE A 18 -5.15 -15.08 -22.37
CA PHE A 18 -4.61 -13.75 -22.16
C PHE A 18 -5.32 -12.65 -22.98
N GLU A 19 -6.09 -13.02 -24.00
CA GLU A 19 -6.93 -12.13 -24.78
C GLU A 19 -8.41 -12.22 -24.34
N ASN A 20 -8.90 -13.45 -24.16
CA ASN A 20 -10.32 -13.75 -24.06
C ASN A 20 -10.84 -13.97 -22.63
N SER A 21 -9.94 -14.08 -21.64
CA SER A 21 -10.30 -14.41 -20.24
C SER A 21 -9.68 -13.49 -19.20
N VAL A 22 -9.22 -12.32 -19.63
CA VAL A 22 -8.72 -11.28 -18.72
C VAL A 22 -9.79 -10.93 -17.70
N GLY A 23 -9.39 -10.78 -16.44
CA GLY A 23 -10.29 -10.55 -15.30
C GLY A 23 -10.77 -11.83 -14.60
N HIS A 24 -10.73 -12.99 -15.27
CA HIS A 24 -11.34 -14.23 -14.78
C HIS A 24 -10.36 -15.40 -14.59
N PHE A 25 -9.05 -15.16 -14.60
CA PHE A 25 -8.04 -16.23 -14.64
C PHE A 25 -8.19 -17.26 -13.54
N TRP A 26 -8.51 -16.86 -12.31
CA TRP A 26 -8.68 -17.84 -11.23
C TRP A 26 -9.90 -18.75 -11.39
N GLY A 27 -10.92 -18.29 -12.10
CA GLY A 27 -12.10 -19.08 -12.44
C GLY A 27 -11.80 -20.23 -13.39
N ILE A 28 -10.72 -20.17 -14.15
CA ILE A 28 -10.29 -21.18 -15.13
C ILE A 28 -9.23 -22.06 -14.49
N VAL A 29 -9.49 -23.36 -14.33
CA VAL A 29 -8.59 -24.27 -13.61
C VAL A 29 -7.20 -24.30 -14.24
N ASP A 30 -7.12 -24.36 -15.56
CA ASP A 30 -5.86 -24.51 -16.32
C ASP A 30 -4.94 -23.29 -16.21
N THR A 31 -5.47 -22.09 -15.85
CA THR A 31 -4.65 -20.89 -15.66
C THR A 31 -4.11 -20.74 -14.23
N ARG A 32 -4.61 -21.53 -13.27
CA ARG A 32 -4.21 -21.42 -11.85
C ARG A 32 -2.74 -21.74 -11.63
N ASP A 33 -2.20 -22.74 -12.33
CA ASP A 33 -0.79 -23.10 -12.19
C ASP A 33 0.13 -21.99 -12.75
N TYR A 34 -0.29 -21.32 -13.83
CA TYR A 34 0.41 -20.11 -14.30
C TYR A 34 0.39 -19.01 -13.25
N MET A 35 -0.77 -18.74 -12.61
CA MET A 35 -0.88 -17.72 -11.57
C MET A 35 -0.02 -18.05 -10.35
N ARG A 36 0.02 -19.32 -9.91
CA ARG A 36 0.88 -19.78 -8.81
C ARG A 36 2.36 -19.63 -9.13
N ALA A 37 2.80 -20.13 -10.29
CA ALA A 37 4.20 -20.02 -10.73
C ALA A 37 4.65 -18.55 -10.87
N ARG A 38 3.74 -17.69 -11.30
CA ARG A 38 4.01 -16.26 -11.37
C ARG A 38 4.13 -15.62 -10.00
N TYR A 39 3.34 -16.04 -9.02
CA TYR A 39 3.45 -15.62 -7.64
C TYR A 39 4.75 -16.11 -6.99
N ASP A 40 5.16 -17.35 -7.21
CA ASP A 40 6.46 -17.87 -6.76
C ASP A 40 7.62 -17.04 -7.31
N HIS A 41 7.50 -16.56 -8.55
CA HIS A 41 8.49 -15.65 -9.14
C HIS A 41 8.49 -14.27 -8.42
N VAL A 42 7.33 -13.74 -8.05
CA VAL A 42 7.24 -12.51 -7.23
C VAL A 42 7.94 -12.71 -5.89
N GLU A 43 7.68 -13.82 -5.19
CA GLU A 43 8.36 -14.11 -3.92
C GLU A 43 9.89 -14.22 -4.09
N ALA A 44 10.35 -14.81 -5.18
CA ALA A 44 11.79 -14.88 -5.47
C ALA A 44 12.41 -13.50 -5.72
N LEU A 45 11.71 -12.61 -6.43
CA LEU A 45 12.15 -11.22 -6.65
C LEU A 45 12.23 -10.45 -5.33
N LEU A 46 11.26 -10.62 -4.43
CA LEU A 46 11.23 -9.89 -3.15
C LEU A 46 12.38 -10.30 -2.21
N LYS A 47 12.93 -11.50 -2.35
CA LYS A 47 14.13 -11.93 -1.61
C LYS A 47 15.40 -11.16 -1.99
N ILE A 48 15.43 -10.54 -3.17
CA ILE A 48 16.59 -9.76 -3.67
C ILE A 48 16.72 -8.41 -2.94
N LYS A 49 15.62 -7.87 -2.42
CA LYS A 49 15.55 -6.64 -1.59
C LYS A 49 16.19 -5.39 -2.21
N ASN A 50 16.16 -5.24 -3.53
CA ASN A 50 16.60 -4.01 -4.20
C ASN A 50 15.45 -3.36 -4.99
N ARG A 51 15.59 -2.07 -5.28
CA ARG A 51 14.54 -1.27 -5.94
C ARG A 51 14.06 -1.87 -7.28
N THR A 52 14.97 -2.43 -8.08
CA THR A 52 14.62 -3.04 -9.38
C THR A 52 13.78 -4.30 -9.21
N ALA A 53 14.14 -5.15 -8.26
CA ALA A 53 13.37 -6.37 -7.96
C ALA A 53 11.99 -6.05 -7.39
N VAL A 54 11.90 -5.05 -6.48
CA VAL A 54 10.63 -4.57 -5.94
C VAL A 54 9.74 -4.02 -7.05
N GLN A 55 10.30 -3.23 -7.99
CA GLN A 55 9.53 -2.74 -9.13
C GLN A 55 9.00 -3.87 -10.00
N LYS A 56 9.83 -4.86 -10.34
CA LYS A 56 9.39 -6.01 -11.14
C LYS A 56 8.32 -6.84 -10.41
N ALA A 57 8.48 -7.04 -9.10
CA ALA A 57 7.48 -7.73 -8.29
C ALA A 57 6.13 -6.99 -8.32
N LEU A 58 6.14 -5.67 -8.17
CA LEU A 58 4.94 -4.84 -8.26
C LEU A 58 4.29 -4.93 -9.65
N ASP A 59 5.07 -4.84 -10.73
CA ASP A 59 4.56 -4.95 -12.11
C ASP A 59 3.88 -6.31 -12.34
N HIS A 60 4.46 -7.39 -11.81
CA HIS A 60 3.85 -8.71 -11.87
C HIS A 60 2.54 -8.79 -11.08
N LEU A 61 2.49 -8.25 -9.85
CA LEU A 61 1.28 -8.28 -9.02
C LEU A 61 0.14 -7.48 -9.66
N LEU A 62 0.42 -6.28 -10.16
CA LEU A 62 -0.60 -5.45 -10.82
C LEU A 62 -1.16 -6.12 -12.08
N ASP A 63 -0.32 -6.76 -12.88
CA ASP A 63 -0.78 -7.52 -14.04
C ASP A 63 -1.55 -8.79 -13.64
N MET A 64 -1.15 -9.46 -12.55
CA MET A 64 -1.92 -10.59 -12.00
C MET A 64 -3.29 -10.15 -11.49
N LEU A 65 -3.41 -8.97 -10.85
CA LEU A 65 -4.70 -8.38 -10.45
C LEU A 65 -5.55 -8.01 -11.68
N ARG A 66 -4.93 -7.54 -12.78
CA ARG A 66 -5.63 -7.32 -14.05
C ARG A 66 -6.17 -8.63 -14.63
N LEU A 67 -5.41 -9.70 -14.57
CA LEU A 67 -5.80 -11.02 -15.04
C LEU A 67 -6.89 -11.67 -14.18
N ASN A 68 -6.93 -11.36 -12.88
CA ASN A 68 -7.87 -11.89 -11.91
C ASN A 68 -8.39 -10.79 -10.99
N ARG A 69 -9.42 -10.05 -11.43
CA ARG A 69 -9.94 -8.86 -10.75
C ARG A 69 -10.55 -9.12 -9.36
N SER A 70 -11.04 -10.34 -9.12
CA SER A 70 -11.61 -10.75 -7.83
C SER A 70 -10.57 -11.06 -6.76
N ASP A 71 -9.29 -11.07 -7.14
CA ASP A 71 -8.14 -11.31 -6.23
C ASP A 71 -8.29 -12.51 -5.30
N ASN A 72 -8.62 -13.67 -5.86
CA ASN A 72 -8.75 -14.90 -5.08
C ASN A 72 -7.44 -15.39 -4.43
N MET A 73 -6.32 -14.77 -4.76
CA MET A 73 -4.99 -15.12 -4.22
C MET A 73 -4.54 -14.17 -3.09
N GLY A 74 -5.26 -13.08 -2.80
CA GLY A 74 -4.86 -12.09 -1.82
C GLY A 74 -3.62 -11.28 -2.22
N LEU A 75 -3.42 -11.07 -3.53
CA LEU A 75 -2.24 -10.36 -4.06
C LEU A 75 -2.25 -8.88 -3.70
N ARG A 76 -3.45 -8.31 -3.52
CA ARG A 76 -3.64 -6.91 -3.14
C ARG A 76 -2.93 -6.54 -1.85
N ASP A 77 -2.74 -7.50 -0.93
CA ASP A 77 -2.17 -7.25 0.39
C ASP A 77 -0.68 -6.89 0.34
N LEU A 78 0.04 -7.32 -0.71
CA LEU A 78 1.45 -6.97 -0.90
C LEU A 78 1.64 -5.62 -1.59
N VAL A 79 0.73 -5.21 -2.44
CA VAL A 79 0.90 -4.06 -3.35
C VAL A 79 1.18 -2.74 -2.62
N PRO A 80 0.46 -2.36 -1.54
CA PRO A 80 0.72 -1.11 -0.82
C PRO A 80 2.14 -1.01 -0.25
N ALA A 81 2.67 -2.10 0.31
CA ALA A 81 4.03 -2.13 0.83
C ALA A 81 5.07 -1.89 -0.27
N LEU A 82 4.88 -2.48 -1.45
CA LEU A 82 5.79 -2.30 -2.57
C LEU A 82 5.74 -0.87 -3.13
N TYR A 83 4.57 -0.24 -3.17
CA TYR A 83 4.46 1.17 -3.52
C TYR A 83 5.24 2.05 -2.55
N LEU A 84 5.11 1.85 -1.24
CA LEU A 84 5.84 2.63 -0.23
C LEU A 84 7.35 2.42 -0.30
N ARG A 85 7.82 1.20 -0.52
CA ARG A 85 9.25 0.88 -0.76
C ARG A 85 9.82 1.57 -2.01
N LEU A 86 8.97 1.87 -2.97
CA LEU A 86 9.35 2.59 -4.18
C LEU A 86 9.22 4.12 -4.06
N GLY A 87 8.71 4.65 -2.92
CA GLY A 87 8.45 6.06 -2.73
C GLY A 87 7.27 6.55 -3.57
N ARG A 88 6.22 5.72 -3.71
CA ARG A 88 5.03 6.01 -4.50
C ARG A 88 3.79 6.12 -3.61
N GLU A 89 3.81 7.05 -2.68
CA GLU A 89 2.76 7.26 -1.67
C GLU A 89 1.40 7.54 -2.33
N GLN A 90 1.38 8.34 -3.40
CA GLN A 90 0.15 8.66 -4.10
C GLN A 90 -0.49 7.39 -4.69
N ALA A 91 0.28 6.59 -5.41
CA ALA A 91 -0.22 5.35 -6.00
C ALA A 91 -0.63 4.32 -4.92
N CYS A 92 0.06 4.30 -3.77
CA CYS A 92 -0.32 3.50 -2.62
C CYS A 92 -1.69 3.92 -2.09
N TYR A 93 -1.91 5.24 -1.90
CA TYR A 93 -3.18 5.76 -1.43
C TYR A 93 -4.32 5.48 -2.41
N ASP A 94 -4.12 5.77 -3.69
CA ASP A 94 -5.09 5.53 -4.76
C ASP A 94 -5.52 4.06 -4.83
N PHE A 95 -4.56 3.15 -4.71
CA PHE A 95 -4.80 1.71 -4.68
C PHE A 95 -5.63 1.29 -3.45
N ILE A 96 -5.25 1.72 -2.24
CA ILE A 96 -5.98 1.43 -1.01
C ILE A 96 -7.39 2.01 -1.09
N LYS A 97 -7.53 3.26 -1.55
CA LYS A 97 -8.82 3.94 -1.69
C LYS A 97 -9.75 3.17 -2.63
N TRP A 98 -9.25 2.68 -3.75
CA TRP A 98 -10.04 1.91 -4.69
C TRP A 98 -10.64 0.65 -4.03
N TRP A 99 -9.83 -0.10 -3.28
CA TRP A 99 -10.28 -1.32 -2.58
C TRP A 99 -11.29 -1.04 -1.46
N TYR A 100 -11.23 0.13 -0.81
CA TYR A 100 -12.13 0.47 0.29
C TYR A 100 -13.23 1.49 -0.07
N THR A 101 -13.42 1.75 -1.35
CA THR A 101 -14.54 2.52 -1.88
C THR A 101 -15.19 1.76 -3.05
N THR A 102 -14.59 1.80 -4.23
CA THR A 102 -15.16 1.23 -5.47
C THR A 102 -15.38 -0.27 -5.37
N ALA A 103 -14.38 -1.04 -4.91
CA ALA A 103 -14.51 -2.49 -4.80
C ALA A 103 -15.53 -2.95 -3.74
N GLN A 104 -15.91 -2.09 -2.80
CA GLN A 104 -16.92 -2.35 -1.78
C GLN A 104 -18.30 -1.75 -2.11
N ASP A 105 -18.47 -1.19 -3.30
CA ASP A 105 -19.79 -0.77 -3.76
C ASP A 105 -20.62 -2.02 -4.11
N GLU A 106 -21.85 -2.08 -3.61
CA GLU A 106 -22.75 -3.21 -3.82
C GLU A 106 -23.10 -3.44 -5.31
N ASN A 107 -22.94 -2.40 -6.11
CA ASN A 107 -23.18 -2.45 -7.56
C ASN A 107 -21.91 -2.77 -8.37
N TYR A 108 -20.74 -2.87 -7.73
CA TYR A 108 -19.50 -3.18 -8.43
C TYR A 108 -19.36 -4.68 -8.62
N ASP A 109 -19.39 -5.12 -9.87
CA ASP A 109 -19.14 -6.50 -10.27
C ASP A 109 -17.71 -6.66 -10.79
N SER A 110 -16.82 -7.26 -9.99
CA SER A 110 -15.43 -7.55 -10.38
C SER A 110 -15.33 -8.50 -11.58
N GLY A 111 -16.37 -9.27 -11.86
CA GLY A 111 -16.48 -10.15 -13.03
C GLY A 111 -16.82 -9.39 -14.31
N ASN A 112 -17.34 -8.19 -14.23
CA ASN A 112 -17.62 -7.36 -15.41
C ASN A 112 -16.35 -6.58 -15.82
N THR A 113 -15.69 -7.03 -16.88
CA THR A 113 -14.44 -6.43 -17.38
C THR A 113 -14.64 -5.09 -18.08
N ASP A 114 -15.87 -4.70 -18.39
CA ASP A 114 -16.16 -3.37 -18.94
C ASP A 114 -16.16 -2.29 -17.85
N LEU A 115 -16.30 -2.68 -16.57
CA LEU A 115 -16.20 -1.74 -15.48
C LEU A 115 -14.74 -1.32 -15.21
N PRO A 116 -14.51 -0.07 -14.78
CA PRO A 116 -13.17 0.40 -14.41
C PRO A 116 -12.57 -0.44 -13.28
N HIS A 117 -11.27 -0.71 -13.34
CA HIS A 117 -10.54 -1.46 -12.33
C HIS A 117 -9.25 -0.74 -11.94
N LEU A 118 -9.02 -0.53 -10.65
CA LEU A 118 -7.87 0.18 -10.09
C LEU A 118 -7.64 1.56 -10.76
N ASN A 119 -8.73 2.29 -11.01
CA ASN A 119 -8.75 3.52 -11.82
C ASN A 119 -8.79 4.81 -10.99
N ILE A 120 -8.64 4.75 -9.66
CA ILE A 120 -8.48 5.97 -8.85
C ILE A 120 -7.07 6.50 -9.05
N GLU A 121 -6.98 7.80 -9.37
CA GLU A 121 -5.72 8.51 -9.57
C GLU A 121 -5.78 9.88 -8.89
N ASN A 122 -4.70 10.27 -8.22
CA ASN A 122 -4.52 11.56 -7.57
C ASN A 122 -5.59 11.90 -6.52
N ALA A 123 -6.10 10.90 -5.80
CA ALA A 123 -6.99 11.12 -4.67
C ALA A 123 -6.27 11.89 -3.55
N ASP A 124 -7.02 12.67 -2.78
CA ASP A 124 -6.43 13.45 -1.69
C ASP A 124 -5.92 12.53 -0.56
N ALA A 125 -4.62 12.29 -0.53
CA ALA A 125 -3.98 11.46 0.51
C ALA A 125 -4.03 12.11 1.92
N PHE A 126 -4.46 13.36 2.04
CA PHE A 126 -4.64 14.08 3.32
C PHE A 126 -6.09 14.01 3.83
N GLU A 127 -7.04 13.54 3.02
CA GLU A 127 -8.44 13.44 3.40
C GLU A 127 -8.67 12.58 4.66
N SER A 128 -9.83 12.76 5.28
CA SER A 128 -10.24 12.01 6.48
C SER A 128 -10.36 10.51 6.21
N LEU A 129 -10.02 9.68 7.20
CA LEU A 129 -10.22 8.22 7.14
C LEU A 129 -11.69 7.82 6.98
N SER A 130 -12.64 8.70 7.33
CA SER A 130 -14.08 8.44 7.19
C SER A 130 -14.53 8.26 5.74
N THR A 131 -13.73 8.71 4.76
CA THR A 131 -13.98 8.50 3.33
C THR A 131 -13.76 7.05 2.90
N LEU A 132 -13.07 6.25 3.74
CA LEU A 132 -12.72 4.86 3.46
C LEU A 132 -13.62 3.92 4.28
N LYS A 133 -14.23 2.94 3.63
CA LYS A 133 -15.05 1.89 4.28
C LYS A 133 -14.14 0.82 4.93
N MET A 134 -13.34 1.21 5.93
CA MET A 134 -12.29 0.35 6.48
C MET A 134 -12.75 -0.64 7.56
N ARG A 135 -14.06 -0.80 7.79
CA ARG A 135 -14.57 -1.72 8.83
C ARG A 135 -14.00 -3.13 8.71
N TRP A 136 -13.82 -3.60 7.48
CA TRP A 136 -13.33 -4.95 7.16
C TRP A 136 -11.97 -4.91 6.44
N ALA A 137 -11.20 -3.84 6.67
CA ALA A 137 -9.90 -3.70 6.03
C ALA A 137 -8.93 -4.78 6.51
N ASP A 138 -8.23 -5.38 5.56
CA ASP A 138 -7.17 -6.35 5.80
C ASP A 138 -6.03 -5.71 6.62
N LEU A 139 -5.40 -6.49 7.48
CA LEU A 139 -4.35 -6.01 8.38
C LEU A 139 -3.17 -5.35 7.61
N PRO A 140 -2.67 -5.91 6.48
CA PRO A 140 -1.61 -5.26 5.70
C PRO A 140 -1.99 -3.89 5.15
N HIS A 141 -3.22 -3.74 4.62
CA HIS A 141 -3.67 -2.45 4.08
C HIS A 141 -3.74 -1.36 5.16
N ARG A 142 -4.28 -1.69 6.35
CA ARG A 142 -4.28 -0.75 7.49
C ARG A 142 -2.87 -0.36 7.90
N ALA A 143 -1.96 -1.33 7.97
CA ALA A 143 -0.58 -1.11 8.34
C ALA A 143 0.12 -0.17 7.36
N MET A 144 -0.08 -0.38 6.07
CA MET A 144 0.53 0.46 5.04
C MET A 144 -0.13 1.85 4.95
N LEU A 145 -1.43 1.96 5.20
CA LEU A 145 -2.08 3.27 5.31
C LEU A 145 -1.56 4.05 6.54
N CYS A 146 -1.34 3.38 7.67
CA CYS A 146 -0.74 3.99 8.85
C CYS A 146 0.67 4.53 8.54
N LEU A 147 1.52 3.71 7.91
CA LEU A 147 2.87 4.11 7.50
C LEU A 147 2.83 5.29 6.50
N LEU A 148 1.92 5.25 5.53
CA LEU A 148 1.74 6.33 4.55
C LEU A 148 1.38 7.65 5.25
N LYS A 149 0.37 7.64 6.11
CA LYS A 149 -0.07 8.85 6.84
C LYS A 149 1.02 9.38 7.78
N TRP A 150 1.77 8.48 8.43
CA TRP A 150 2.92 8.85 9.26
C TRP A 150 4.04 9.51 8.43
N ARG A 151 4.36 8.98 7.25
CA ARG A 151 5.34 9.59 6.33
C ARG A 151 4.89 10.98 5.89
N LEU A 152 3.61 11.16 5.53
CA LEU A 152 3.06 12.48 5.19
C LEU A 152 3.17 13.46 6.38
N GLN A 153 2.90 13.01 7.61
CA GLN A 153 3.07 13.84 8.80
C GLN A 153 4.54 14.25 8.99
N CYS A 154 5.48 13.35 8.80
CA CYS A 154 6.91 13.64 8.86
C CYS A 154 7.34 14.66 7.79
N ASP A 155 6.81 14.54 6.57
CA ASP A 155 7.04 15.51 5.50
C ASP A 155 6.56 16.93 5.91
N LEU A 156 5.35 17.03 6.46
CA LEU A 156 4.83 18.33 6.90
C LEU A 156 5.63 18.93 8.06
N ARG A 157 6.07 18.10 9.01
CA ARG A 157 6.97 18.56 10.09
C ARG A 157 8.29 19.07 9.53
N THR A 158 8.84 18.40 8.53
CA THR A 158 10.06 18.84 7.84
C THR A 158 9.86 20.20 7.15
N LEU A 159 8.75 20.38 6.43
CA LEU A 159 8.38 21.65 5.81
C LEU A 159 8.23 22.76 6.86
N LYS A 160 7.53 22.51 7.96
CA LYS A 160 7.35 23.48 9.05
C LYS A 160 8.69 23.87 9.67
N ASN A 161 9.55 22.91 10.00
CA ASN A 161 10.86 23.17 10.57
C ASN A 161 11.74 23.99 9.61
N ALA A 162 11.69 23.71 8.30
CA ALA A 162 12.40 24.49 7.29
C ALA A 162 11.86 25.92 7.19
N SER A 163 10.53 26.11 7.28
CA SER A 163 9.91 27.44 7.32
C SER A 163 10.37 28.26 8.54
N ILE A 164 10.38 27.64 9.72
CA ILE A 164 10.87 28.29 10.95
C ILE A 164 12.35 28.66 10.83
N ALA A 165 13.19 27.77 10.30
CA ALA A 165 14.63 28.00 10.14
C ALA A 165 14.96 29.12 9.12
N ALA A 166 14.10 29.26 8.09
CA ALA A 166 14.26 30.29 7.05
C ALA A 166 13.62 31.63 7.42
N GLY A 167 12.97 31.75 8.58
CA GLY A 167 12.16 32.91 8.98
C GLY A 167 10.73 32.81 8.43
N ASP A 168 9.98 33.90 8.44
CA ASP A 168 8.54 33.90 8.13
C ASP A 168 8.18 33.43 6.70
N LYS A 169 9.18 33.35 5.80
CA LYS A 169 9.00 32.87 4.43
C LYS A 169 10.17 32.00 3.98
N VAL A 170 9.87 30.83 3.46
CA VAL A 170 10.88 29.96 2.82
C VAL A 170 11.15 30.48 1.42
N PRO A 171 12.41 30.85 1.06
CA PRO A 171 12.75 31.19 -0.31
C PRO A 171 12.38 30.05 -1.28
N ALA A 172 11.91 30.41 -2.48
CA ALA A 172 11.45 29.42 -3.46
C ALA A 172 12.52 28.37 -3.82
N GLU A 173 13.79 28.79 -3.90
CA GLU A 173 14.91 27.90 -4.18
C GLU A 173 15.12 26.87 -3.06
N LEU A 174 15.03 27.30 -1.80
CA LEU A 174 15.17 26.40 -0.65
C LEU A 174 13.97 25.45 -0.57
N LEU A 175 12.76 25.95 -0.79
CA LEU A 175 11.56 25.12 -0.81
C LEU A 175 11.60 24.08 -1.93
N ASN A 176 12.07 24.44 -3.11
CA ASN A 176 12.27 23.48 -4.22
C ASN A 176 13.32 22.42 -3.87
N GLY A 177 14.41 22.79 -3.20
CA GLY A 177 15.39 21.85 -2.68
C GLY A 177 14.78 20.86 -1.67
N ILE A 178 13.98 21.36 -0.72
CA ILE A 178 13.27 20.53 0.26
C ILE A 178 12.30 19.57 -0.47
N ARG A 179 11.47 20.11 -1.37
CA ARG A 179 10.50 19.31 -2.14
C ARG A 179 11.16 18.18 -2.92
N SER A 180 12.28 18.44 -3.59
CA SER A 180 12.95 17.45 -4.44
C SER A 180 13.67 16.35 -3.67
N HIS A 181 14.06 16.60 -2.41
CA HIS A 181 14.91 15.68 -1.66
C HIS A 181 14.28 15.07 -0.40
N MET A 182 13.26 15.72 0.17
CA MET A 182 12.76 15.37 1.50
C MET A 182 11.29 15.01 1.55
N LEU A 183 10.50 15.35 0.54
CA LEU A 183 9.06 15.13 0.57
C LEU A 183 8.64 13.96 -0.32
N SER A 184 7.62 13.24 0.13
CA SER A 184 6.93 12.27 -0.71
C SER A 184 6.27 12.95 -1.92
N PRO A 185 6.10 12.24 -3.05
CA PRO A 185 5.37 12.78 -4.20
C PRO A 185 3.96 13.27 -3.85
N ALA A 186 3.27 12.62 -2.91
CA ALA A 186 1.96 13.03 -2.46
C ALA A 186 1.99 14.39 -1.73
N ALA A 187 2.99 14.63 -0.87
CA ALA A 187 3.18 15.93 -0.22
C ALA A 187 3.61 17.02 -1.23
N GLN A 188 4.48 16.67 -2.18
CA GLN A 188 4.94 17.58 -3.23
C GLN A 188 3.80 18.06 -4.15
N SER A 189 2.84 17.19 -4.46
CA SER A 189 1.72 17.50 -5.36
C SER A 189 0.61 18.31 -4.69
N ASN A 190 0.61 18.43 -3.36
CA ASN A 190 -0.38 19.25 -2.64
C ASN A 190 -0.06 20.75 -2.78
N THR A 191 -0.52 21.35 -3.89
CA THR A 191 -0.23 22.74 -4.24
C THR A 191 -0.80 23.74 -3.23
N ALA A 192 -1.90 23.42 -2.56
CA ALA A 192 -2.49 24.30 -1.55
C ALA A 192 -1.58 24.39 -0.32
N LEU A 193 -1.12 23.24 0.19
CA LEU A 193 -0.17 23.16 1.29
C LEU A 193 1.15 23.89 0.99
N ILE A 194 1.72 23.65 -0.19
CA ILE A 194 2.96 24.28 -0.61
C ILE A 194 2.80 25.81 -0.67
N ARG A 195 1.69 26.29 -1.23
CA ARG A 195 1.37 27.73 -1.28
C ARG A 195 1.20 28.34 0.12
N ASP A 196 0.62 27.60 1.06
CA ASP A 196 0.49 28.09 2.44
C ASP A 196 1.86 28.26 3.10
N VAL A 197 2.79 27.31 2.91
CA VAL A 197 4.17 27.42 3.39
C VAL A 197 4.91 28.59 2.72
N GLU A 198 4.78 28.76 1.39
CA GLU A 198 5.38 29.88 0.66
C GLU A 198 4.90 31.26 1.16
N ASN A 199 3.65 31.34 1.62
CA ASN A 199 3.06 32.56 2.16
C ASN A 199 3.28 32.71 3.68
N GLY A 200 4.04 31.84 4.33
CA GLY A 200 4.29 31.88 5.77
C GLY A 200 3.08 31.55 6.62
N ARG A 201 2.09 30.83 6.08
CA ARG A 201 0.93 30.37 6.84
C ARG A 201 1.29 29.16 7.70
N ASP A 202 0.67 29.07 8.87
CA ASP A 202 0.86 27.91 9.75
C ASP A 202 0.16 26.68 9.18
N ILE A 203 0.91 25.57 9.11
CA ILE A 203 0.42 24.25 8.67
C ILE A 203 0.21 23.27 9.82
N GLU A 204 0.26 23.75 11.07
CA GLU A 204 0.09 22.90 12.26
C GLU A 204 -1.25 22.17 12.26
N GLY A 205 -2.31 22.77 11.76
CA GLY A 205 -3.62 22.13 11.63
C GLY A 205 -3.57 20.84 10.78
N HIS A 206 -2.84 20.86 9.66
CA HIS A 206 -2.65 19.68 8.81
C HIS A 206 -1.78 18.62 9.50
N ILE A 207 -0.74 19.03 10.22
CA ILE A 207 0.14 18.11 10.97
C ILE A 207 -0.65 17.41 12.08
N SER A 208 -1.46 18.16 12.83
CA SER A 208 -2.30 17.63 13.90
C SER A 208 -3.36 16.66 13.36
N GLN A 209 -4.04 17.02 12.27
CA GLN A 209 -5.03 16.16 11.62
C GLN A 209 -4.43 14.82 11.15
N LEU A 210 -3.23 14.86 10.54
CA LEU A 210 -2.53 13.63 10.18
C LEU A 210 -2.12 12.83 11.42
N GLY A 211 -1.69 13.48 12.50
CA GLY A 211 -1.37 12.84 13.76
C GLY A 211 -2.56 12.08 14.34
N GLU A 212 -3.74 12.69 14.37
CA GLU A 212 -4.98 12.04 14.80
C GLU A 212 -5.33 10.82 13.93
N GLN A 213 -5.14 10.92 12.61
CA GLN A 213 -5.37 9.80 11.69
C GLN A 213 -4.37 8.65 11.93
N VAL A 214 -3.11 8.98 12.16
CA VAL A 214 -2.05 7.99 12.47
C VAL A 214 -2.36 7.27 13.77
N ASP A 215 -2.72 8.01 14.83
CA ASP A 215 -3.10 7.43 16.13
C ASP A 215 -4.35 6.56 16.03
N ALA A 216 -5.35 7.00 15.28
CA ALA A 216 -6.55 6.20 15.02
C ALA A 216 -6.25 4.89 14.29
N LEU A 217 -5.37 4.92 13.27
CA LEU A 217 -4.93 3.73 12.54
C LEU A 217 -4.08 2.81 13.42
N PHE A 218 -3.17 3.36 14.23
CA PHE A 218 -2.36 2.60 15.17
C PHE A 218 -3.22 1.81 16.15
N ASN A 219 -4.21 2.49 16.76
CA ASN A 219 -5.13 1.86 17.70
C ASN A 219 -6.02 0.81 17.01
N ALA A 220 -6.56 1.11 15.83
CA ALA A 220 -7.39 0.17 15.08
C ALA A 220 -6.62 -1.09 14.64
N LEU A 221 -5.31 -0.97 14.37
CA LEU A 221 -4.44 -2.11 14.10
C LEU A 221 -4.24 -2.95 15.36
N ASN A 222 -3.95 -2.32 16.49
CA ASN A 222 -3.79 -3.00 17.77
C ASN A 222 -5.07 -3.75 18.18
N ASP A 223 -6.23 -3.14 18.00
CA ASP A 223 -7.53 -3.75 18.27
C ASP A 223 -7.82 -4.94 17.33
N SER A 224 -7.39 -4.85 16.07
CA SER A 224 -7.56 -5.94 15.09
C SER A 224 -6.60 -7.09 15.36
N ASN A 225 -5.35 -6.80 15.70
CA ASN A 225 -4.32 -7.80 15.96
C ASN A 225 -3.27 -7.27 16.94
N LYS A 226 -3.44 -7.57 18.22
CA LYS A 226 -2.56 -7.13 19.32
C LYS A 226 -1.10 -7.57 19.21
N HIS A 227 -0.79 -8.51 18.31
CA HIS A 227 0.56 -9.06 18.14
C HIS A 227 1.36 -8.28 17.09
N TYR A 228 0.69 -7.46 16.25
CA TYR A 228 1.32 -6.88 15.08
C TYR A 228 2.43 -5.88 15.44
N TRP A 229 2.16 -4.93 16.32
CA TRP A 229 3.13 -3.88 16.65
C TRP A 229 4.37 -4.40 17.34
N ALA A 230 4.22 -5.32 18.29
CA ALA A 230 5.36 -5.97 18.94
C ALA A 230 6.24 -6.73 17.93
N ALA A 231 5.62 -7.37 16.92
CA ALA A 231 6.35 -8.07 15.87
C ALA A 231 7.01 -7.13 14.85
N VAL A 232 6.51 -5.91 14.65
CA VAL A 232 7.21 -4.88 13.86
C VAL A 232 8.49 -4.43 14.55
N VAL A 233 8.48 -4.28 15.88
CA VAL A 233 9.66 -3.90 16.67
C VAL A 233 10.66 -5.05 16.76
N GLU A 234 10.18 -6.24 17.14
CA GLU A 234 11.00 -7.44 17.32
C GLU A 234 10.48 -8.60 16.44
N PRO A 235 10.77 -8.60 15.13
CA PRO A 235 10.18 -9.56 14.20
C PRO A 235 10.65 -11.00 14.42
N GLY A 236 11.90 -11.20 14.82
CA GLY A 236 12.47 -12.52 15.12
C GLY A 236 12.11 -13.59 14.07
N SER A 237 11.69 -14.77 14.55
CA SER A 237 11.28 -15.90 13.69
C SER A 237 9.94 -15.68 12.98
N HIS A 238 9.16 -14.66 13.36
CA HIS A 238 7.86 -14.36 12.73
C HIS A 238 7.99 -14.00 11.24
N LEU A 239 9.09 -13.36 10.83
CA LEU A 239 9.32 -13.02 9.41
C LEU A 239 9.49 -14.24 8.49
N THR A 240 9.96 -15.34 9.03
CA THR A 240 10.19 -16.57 8.26
C THR A 240 9.07 -17.60 8.41
N ALA A 241 8.13 -17.34 9.29
CA ALA A 241 6.97 -18.19 9.49
C ALA A 241 6.11 -18.26 8.23
N ARG A 242 5.57 -19.44 7.95
CA ARG A 242 4.67 -19.70 6.82
C ARG A 242 3.49 -20.51 7.30
N PRO A 243 2.55 -19.89 8.04
CA PRO A 243 1.37 -20.59 8.52
C PRO A 243 0.52 -21.06 7.33
N PRO A 244 0.01 -22.29 7.33
CA PRO A 244 -0.79 -22.83 6.24
C PRO A 244 -2.17 -22.18 6.14
N SER A 245 -2.63 -21.59 7.23
CA SER A 245 -3.89 -20.85 7.34
C SER A 245 -3.85 -19.93 8.55
N TYR A 246 -4.74 -18.96 8.59
CA TYR A 246 -4.88 -18.06 9.76
C TYR A 246 -6.35 -17.69 10.01
N SER A 247 -6.61 -17.23 11.21
CA SER A 247 -7.85 -16.56 11.60
C SER A 247 -7.52 -15.13 12.03
N ILE A 248 -8.48 -14.22 11.88
CA ILE A 248 -8.34 -12.82 12.26
C ILE A 248 -7.96 -12.70 13.74
N GLY A 249 -7.05 -11.79 14.07
CA GLY A 249 -6.57 -11.51 15.42
C GLY A 249 -5.52 -12.50 15.95
N THR A 250 -5.08 -13.48 15.16
CA THR A 250 -4.12 -14.51 15.60
C THR A 250 -2.67 -14.15 15.28
N VAL A 251 -1.74 -14.85 15.94
CA VAL A 251 -0.30 -14.79 15.60
C VAL A 251 -0.04 -15.19 14.15
N SER A 252 -0.78 -16.16 13.63
CA SER A 252 -0.64 -16.60 12.23
C SER A 252 -1.03 -15.50 11.23
N GLU A 253 -2.11 -14.75 11.48
CA GLU A 253 -2.45 -13.58 10.66
C GLU A 253 -1.35 -12.52 10.73
N MET A 254 -0.89 -12.20 11.95
CA MET A 254 0.22 -11.25 12.13
C MET A 254 1.46 -11.67 11.35
N GLN A 255 1.83 -12.96 11.37
CA GLN A 255 2.99 -13.46 10.64
C GLN A 255 2.87 -13.27 9.13
N VAL A 256 1.68 -13.52 8.56
CA VAL A 256 1.41 -13.27 7.14
C VAL A 256 1.50 -11.78 6.83
N ALA A 257 0.81 -10.94 7.60
CA ALA A 257 0.83 -9.49 7.42
C ALA A 257 2.24 -8.90 7.60
N LEU A 258 2.99 -9.37 8.60
CA LEU A 258 4.37 -8.95 8.85
C LEU A 258 5.27 -9.27 7.66
N ALA A 259 5.18 -10.49 7.11
CA ALA A 259 5.97 -10.89 5.95
C ALA A 259 5.69 -10.01 4.71
N GLN A 260 4.47 -9.47 4.59
CA GLN A 260 4.06 -8.60 3.49
C GLN A 260 4.48 -7.13 3.68
N THR A 261 4.60 -6.65 4.93
CA THR A 261 4.69 -5.22 5.24
C THR A 261 5.99 -4.79 5.90
N TYR A 262 6.74 -5.71 6.51
CA TYR A 262 7.91 -5.41 7.34
C TYR A 262 8.98 -4.60 6.62
N ASP A 263 9.33 -4.98 5.39
CA ASP A 263 10.38 -4.29 4.63
C ASP A 263 10.02 -2.81 4.38
N ALA A 264 8.74 -2.46 4.25
CA ALA A 264 8.33 -1.05 4.11
C ALA A 264 8.55 -0.24 5.40
N TRP A 265 8.30 -0.84 6.57
CA TRP A 265 8.63 -0.24 7.86
C TRP A 265 10.13 -0.08 8.03
N LEU A 266 10.89 -1.14 7.79
CA LEU A 266 12.36 -1.17 7.96
C LEU A 266 13.07 -0.17 7.03
N GLU A 267 12.61 -0.04 5.80
CA GLU A 267 13.19 0.87 4.79
C GLU A 267 12.74 2.33 4.98
N THR A 268 11.80 2.61 5.91
CA THR A 268 11.36 3.97 6.24
C THR A 268 12.12 4.48 7.47
N PRO A 269 13.00 5.48 7.32
CA PRO A 269 13.82 5.98 8.43
C PRO A 269 12.99 6.47 9.62
N GLY A 270 13.29 5.99 10.82
CA GLY A 270 12.62 6.37 12.07
C GLY A 270 11.26 5.72 12.32
N ALA A 271 10.75 4.88 11.38
CA ALA A 271 9.42 4.31 11.51
C ALA A 271 9.35 3.22 12.59
N ILE A 272 10.36 2.36 12.68
CA ILE A 272 10.40 1.31 13.73
C ILE A 272 10.59 1.93 15.11
N GLU A 273 11.47 2.92 15.24
CA GLU A 273 11.68 3.66 16.48
C GLU A 273 10.41 4.40 16.93
N TRP A 274 9.64 4.94 15.98
CA TRP A 274 8.34 5.52 16.29
C TRP A 274 7.36 4.47 16.81
N VAL A 275 7.26 3.30 16.16
CA VAL A 275 6.40 2.19 16.64
C VAL A 275 6.82 1.77 18.04
N ASP A 276 8.11 1.56 18.30
CA ASP A 276 8.64 1.16 19.61
C ASP A 276 8.24 2.17 20.70
N SER A 277 8.37 3.47 20.42
CA SER A 277 7.96 4.53 21.33
C SER A 277 6.47 4.51 21.68
N LYS A 278 5.61 3.99 20.79
CA LYS A 278 4.16 3.86 20.98
C LYS A 278 3.77 2.58 21.72
N VAL A 279 4.55 1.52 21.58
CA VAL A 279 4.32 0.23 22.24
C VAL A 279 4.71 0.27 23.71
N VAL A 280 5.74 1.05 24.06
CA VAL A 280 6.26 1.18 25.44
C VAL A 280 5.46 2.19 26.26
N ALA A 281 4.72 3.11 25.64
CA ALA A 281 3.91 4.14 26.31
C ALA A 281 2.57 3.59 26.81
#